data_6ffe487efc751ce0ca29223abb0a2afd
#
_entry.id   6ffe487efc751ce0ca29223abb0a2afd
#
_cell.length_a   1.000
_cell.length_b   1.000
_cell.length_c   1.000
_cell.angle_alpha   90.00
_cell.angle_beta   90.00
_cell.angle_gamma   90.00
#
_symmetry.space_group_name_H-M   'P 1'
#
loop_
_entity.id
_entity.type
_entity.pdbx_description
1 polymer ?
#
loop_
_entity_poly.entity_id
_entity_poly.type
_entity_poly.pdbx_seq_one_letter_code
_entity_poly.pdbx_strand_id
1 'polypeptide(L)'
;MAKRCCSDDANLCEITEITLENEEENKAINKILEANRWNTMIRRQIEKTSALGTEAVYISIENANVTQDGEVHGGNVKLNYVSATQYVPLTVVNDEVTEAAFCSKEMKDSEYKYTLVIFTRDDNGIYNADSYVLNENGMEIDSSSITLGDIKPFAVYRTAEVNNLKQMGEGYGLPKIWNSIPVFKGIDLAYNILFSDLDKGEKIILVNDLLCKYDSSHNITQSIENKKLFVLTGEKLPEQENMIHEYNPEIRIKDVRDTFEFLLSLLSLNFGYGSKKYTFENSQIQTATEYIGSKQDEMQALNRQRYQTSEYIKTIIKAIEWFENRFNNAEYDLNQEIKIDYDDSLIIDKETILERKRNDAVTFDIPQLTIWYLMDAYNLTEEEATRIYREKDTPEDETDEDE
;
A
#
# COMPACT_ATOMS: atom_id res chain seq x y z
N MET A 1 1.88 4.73 -13.12
CA MET A 1 2.97 4.62 -12.12
C MET A 1 2.48 4.86 -10.69
N ALA A 2 1.81 5.96 -10.33
CA ALA A 2 1.42 6.27 -8.95
C ALA A 2 0.71 5.11 -8.22
N LYS A 3 -0.33 4.50 -8.84
CA LYS A 3 -1.00 3.34 -8.26
C LYS A 3 -0.04 2.17 -7.98
N ARG A 4 0.92 1.92 -8.86
CA ARG A 4 1.91 0.85 -8.68
C ARG A 4 2.78 1.12 -7.46
N CYS A 5 3.27 2.35 -7.31
CA CYS A 5 4.09 2.73 -6.16
C CYS A 5 3.34 2.56 -4.83
N CYS A 6 2.07 2.99 -4.75
CA CYS A 6 1.25 2.78 -3.55
C CYS A 6 0.99 1.29 -3.25
N SER A 7 0.77 0.48 -4.30
CA SER A 7 0.58 -0.96 -4.14
C SER A 7 1.87 -1.66 -3.68
N ASP A 8 3.04 -1.24 -4.19
CA ASP A 8 4.32 -1.78 -3.75
C ASP A 8 4.62 -1.43 -2.28
N ASP A 9 4.25 -0.22 -1.85
CA ASP A 9 4.33 0.20 -0.45
C ASP A 9 3.46 -0.67 0.47
N ALA A 10 2.24 -0.99 0.03
CA ALA A 10 1.35 -1.88 0.76
C ALA A 10 1.88 -3.33 0.83
N ASN A 11 2.48 -3.83 -0.25
CA ASN A 11 3.09 -5.17 -0.27
C ASN A 11 4.28 -5.28 0.68
N LEU A 12 5.08 -4.22 0.81
CA LEU A 12 6.22 -4.18 1.73
C LEU A 12 5.80 -4.13 3.20
N CYS A 13 4.59 -3.62 3.50
CA CYS A 13 4.02 -3.56 4.85
C CYS A 13 3.02 -4.69 5.11
N GLU A 14 3.12 -5.82 4.40
CA GLU A 14 2.22 -6.96 4.59
C GLU A 14 2.38 -7.55 6.00
N ILE A 15 1.23 -7.69 6.69
CA ILE A 15 1.16 -8.22 8.05
C ILE A 15 0.88 -9.71 7.94
N THR A 16 1.72 -10.53 8.54
CA THR A 16 1.58 -12.00 8.56
C THR A 16 0.73 -12.46 9.73
N GLU A 17 0.99 -11.91 10.91
CA GLU A 17 0.29 -12.33 12.13
C GLU A 17 0.18 -11.20 13.14
N ILE A 18 -0.89 -11.24 13.93
CA ILE A 18 -1.09 -10.41 15.11
C ILE A 18 -1.27 -11.36 16.29
N THR A 19 -0.41 -11.24 17.29
CA THR A 19 -0.37 -12.15 18.46
C THR A 19 -0.49 -11.35 19.73
N LEU A 20 -1.40 -11.78 20.64
CA LEU A 20 -1.56 -11.28 21.98
C LEU A 20 -0.96 -12.29 22.97
N GLU A 21 -0.58 -11.84 24.17
CA GLU A 21 0.03 -12.71 25.18
C GLU A 21 -0.92 -13.83 25.65
N ASN A 22 -2.20 -13.53 25.78
CA ASN A 22 -3.22 -14.50 26.16
C ASN A 22 -3.79 -15.21 24.93
N GLU A 23 -3.62 -16.53 24.83
CA GLU A 23 -4.07 -17.32 23.69
C GLU A 23 -5.60 -17.32 23.48
N GLU A 24 -6.40 -17.28 24.57
CA GLU A 24 -7.86 -17.26 24.44
C GLU A 24 -8.35 -15.91 23.90
N GLU A 25 -7.80 -14.82 24.43
CA GLU A 25 -8.05 -13.48 23.91
C GLU A 25 -7.58 -13.33 22.47
N ASN A 26 -6.40 -13.84 22.13
CA ASN A 26 -5.86 -13.83 20.79
C ASN A 26 -6.84 -14.50 19.78
N LYS A 27 -7.38 -15.66 20.12
CA LYS A 27 -8.38 -16.36 19.29
C LYS A 27 -9.66 -15.55 19.14
N ALA A 28 -10.15 -14.92 20.22
CA ALA A 28 -11.36 -14.13 20.21
C ALA A 28 -11.19 -12.85 19.37
N ILE A 29 -10.10 -12.11 19.56
CA ILE A 29 -9.79 -10.89 18.81
C ILE A 29 -9.59 -11.21 17.34
N ASN A 30 -8.83 -12.25 16.98
CA ASN A 30 -8.64 -12.65 15.59
C ASN A 30 -9.98 -13.02 14.91
N LYS A 31 -10.91 -13.66 15.61
CA LYS A 31 -12.25 -13.93 15.09
C LYS A 31 -13.05 -12.64 14.80
N ILE A 32 -12.94 -11.62 15.66
CA ILE A 32 -13.54 -10.30 15.42
C ILE A 32 -12.91 -9.62 14.21
N LEU A 33 -11.58 -9.68 14.09
CA LEU A 33 -10.85 -9.13 12.94
C LEU A 33 -11.27 -9.81 11.63
N GLU A 34 -11.38 -11.14 11.61
CA GLU A 34 -11.86 -11.91 10.45
C GLU A 34 -13.29 -11.53 10.06
N ALA A 35 -14.23 -11.45 11.03
CA ALA A 35 -15.60 -11.04 10.80
C ALA A 35 -15.69 -9.64 10.16
N ASN A 36 -14.73 -8.77 10.46
CA ASN A 36 -14.59 -7.43 9.90
C ASN A 36 -13.72 -7.36 8.64
N ARG A 37 -13.34 -8.50 8.03
CA ARG A 37 -12.53 -8.58 6.81
C ARG A 37 -11.17 -7.89 6.94
N TRP A 38 -10.58 -7.92 8.11
CA TRP A 38 -9.36 -7.21 8.47
C TRP A 38 -8.24 -7.40 7.44
N ASN A 39 -7.86 -8.63 7.13
CA ASN A 39 -6.74 -8.95 6.24
C ASN A 39 -6.86 -8.28 4.85
N THR A 40 -8.09 -8.17 4.34
CA THR A 40 -8.33 -7.47 3.06
C THR A 40 -8.31 -5.96 3.24
N MET A 41 -8.86 -5.46 4.34
CA MET A 41 -9.06 -4.03 4.54
C MET A 41 -7.78 -3.31 4.95
N ILE A 42 -6.96 -3.94 5.80
CA ILE A 42 -5.70 -3.33 6.24
C ILE A 42 -4.75 -3.05 5.06
N ARG A 43 -4.59 -4.02 4.15
CA ARG A 43 -3.78 -3.82 2.94
C ARG A 43 -4.32 -2.67 2.08
N ARG A 44 -5.65 -2.57 1.92
CA ARG A 44 -6.28 -1.46 1.20
C ARG A 44 -6.07 -0.13 1.88
N GLN A 45 -6.12 -0.09 3.22
CA GLN A 45 -5.85 1.13 3.97
C GLN A 45 -4.40 1.57 3.82
N ILE A 46 -3.43 0.65 3.87
CA ILE A 46 -2.02 0.97 3.64
C ILE A 46 -1.82 1.57 2.24
N GLU A 47 -2.38 0.94 1.19
CA GLU A 47 -2.30 1.44 -0.19
C GLU A 47 -2.93 2.84 -0.34
N LYS A 48 -4.10 3.06 0.28
CA LYS A 48 -4.78 4.36 0.23
C LYS A 48 -4.06 5.42 1.06
N THR A 49 -3.49 5.05 2.21
CA THR A 49 -2.70 5.98 3.03
C THR A 49 -1.48 6.49 2.26
N SER A 50 -0.79 5.64 1.51
CA SER A 50 0.29 6.07 0.63
C SER A 50 -0.18 7.08 -0.44
N ALA A 51 -1.41 6.93 -0.93
CA ALA A 51 -1.98 7.81 -1.95
C ALA A 51 -2.59 9.10 -1.38
N LEU A 52 -3.28 9.02 -0.24
CA LEU A 52 -4.09 10.11 0.32
C LEU A 52 -3.49 10.73 1.60
N GLY A 53 -2.45 10.10 2.15
CA GLY A 53 -1.78 10.53 3.38
C GLY A 53 -2.43 10.02 4.65
N THR A 54 -3.75 9.78 4.64
CA THR A 54 -4.52 9.42 5.83
C THR A 54 -5.62 8.43 5.47
N GLU A 55 -5.83 7.45 6.32
CA GLU A 55 -7.01 6.60 6.43
C GLU A 55 -7.39 6.50 7.91
N ALA A 56 -8.59 6.08 8.22
CA ALA A 56 -9.01 5.92 9.61
C ALA A 56 -9.97 4.75 9.76
N VAL A 57 -10.16 4.33 11.01
CA VAL A 57 -11.19 3.38 11.40
C VAL A 57 -11.85 3.87 12.69
N TYR A 58 -13.15 3.75 12.79
CA TYR A 58 -13.84 3.90 14.06
C TYR A 58 -14.61 2.61 14.39
N ILE A 59 -14.81 2.39 15.68
CA ILE A 59 -15.45 1.18 16.20
C ILE A 59 -16.85 1.52 16.63
N SER A 60 -17.77 0.62 16.29
CA SER A 60 -19.17 0.67 16.72
C SER A 60 -19.65 -0.71 17.12
N ILE A 61 -20.78 -0.78 17.82
CA ILE A 61 -21.48 -2.02 18.13
C ILE A 61 -22.71 -2.13 17.24
N GLU A 62 -22.86 -3.25 16.54
CA GLU A 62 -24.04 -3.59 15.76
C GLU A 62 -24.88 -4.68 16.46
N ASN A 63 -26.18 -4.63 16.29
CA ASN A 63 -27.12 -5.61 16.85
C ASN A 63 -27.11 -5.70 18.38
N ALA A 64 -26.80 -4.61 19.06
CA ALA A 64 -26.85 -4.54 20.51
C ALA A 64 -28.30 -4.51 21.02
N ASN A 65 -28.48 -5.03 22.23
CA ASN A 65 -29.77 -4.93 22.95
C ASN A 65 -29.75 -3.66 23.80
N VAL A 66 -30.76 -2.82 23.62
CA VAL A 66 -30.94 -1.62 24.46
C VAL A 66 -32.01 -1.92 25.48
N THR A 67 -31.69 -1.81 26.77
CA THR A 67 -32.62 -1.99 27.87
C THR A 67 -33.59 -0.83 27.97
N GLN A 68 -34.67 -0.98 28.76
CA GLN A 68 -35.63 0.10 28.99
C GLN A 68 -35.00 1.34 29.67
N ASP A 69 -33.92 1.13 30.40
CA ASP A 69 -33.16 2.19 31.09
C ASP A 69 -32.11 2.86 30.18
N GLY A 70 -32.05 2.44 28.89
CA GLY A 70 -31.12 2.99 27.89
C GLY A 70 -29.72 2.38 27.93
N GLU A 71 -29.48 1.34 28.75
CA GLU A 71 -28.19 0.64 28.75
C GLU A 71 -28.06 -0.26 27.54
N VAL A 72 -26.88 -0.25 26.92
CA VAL A 72 -26.54 -1.04 25.75
C VAL A 72 -25.73 -2.26 26.18
N HIS A 73 -26.19 -3.45 25.82
CA HIS A 73 -25.53 -4.71 26.13
C HIS A 73 -25.50 -5.65 24.92
N GLY A 74 -24.42 -6.42 24.83
CA GLY A 74 -24.23 -7.37 23.75
C GLY A 74 -23.95 -6.69 22.42
N GLY A 75 -24.04 -7.46 21.36
CA GLY A 75 -23.79 -7.00 20.00
C GLY A 75 -22.45 -7.45 19.44
N ASN A 76 -22.19 -7.07 18.20
CA ASN A 76 -20.98 -7.40 17.48
C ASN A 76 -20.14 -6.15 17.27
N VAL A 77 -18.85 -6.24 17.59
CA VAL A 77 -17.90 -5.17 17.31
C VAL A 77 -17.72 -5.02 15.81
N LYS A 78 -17.94 -3.82 15.31
CA LYS A 78 -17.82 -3.43 13.90
C LYS A 78 -16.72 -2.44 13.69
N LEU A 79 -15.83 -2.73 12.73
CA LEU A 79 -14.79 -1.83 12.24
C LEU A 79 -15.29 -1.08 11.01
N ASN A 80 -15.44 0.24 11.13
CA ASN A 80 -15.88 1.12 10.05
C ASN A 80 -14.66 1.79 9.43
N TYR A 81 -14.25 1.32 8.26
CA TYR A 81 -13.08 1.83 7.54
C TYR A 81 -13.46 3.06 6.72
N VAL A 82 -12.79 4.17 6.97
CA VAL A 82 -13.09 5.46 6.34
C VAL A 82 -11.85 6.05 5.68
N SER A 83 -12.07 6.69 4.55
CA SER A 83 -11.01 7.33 3.78
C SER A 83 -10.76 8.76 4.26
N ALA A 84 -9.62 9.33 3.92
CA ALA A 84 -9.25 10.71 4.24
C ALA A 84 -10.34 11.75 3.89
N THR A 85 -11.12 11.51 2.84
CA THR A 85 -12.23 12.39 2.41
C THR A 85 -13.48 12.30 3.27
N GLN A 86 -13.54 11.31 4.14
CA GLN A 86 -14.68 11.01 5.02
C GLN A 86 -14.32 11.20 6.50
N TYR A 87 -13.13 11.71 6.76
CA TYR A 87 -12.54 11.91 8.07
C TYR A 87 -12.21 13.38 8.26
N VAL A 88 -12.54 13.93 9.43
CA VAL A 88 -12.19 15.29 9.83
C VAL A 88 -11.63 15.27 11.25
N PRO A 89 -10.36 15.61 11.46
CA PRO A 89 -9.81 15.81 12.80
C PRO A 89 -10.46 17.07 13.41
N LEU A 90 -10.94 16.96 14.63
CA LEU A 90 -11.55 18.07 15.37
C LEU A 90 -10.55 18.71 16.33
N THR A 91 -9.86 17.88 17.11
CA THR A 91 -8.86 18.32 18.09
C THR A 91 -7.58 17.51 17.91
N VAL A 92 -6.47 18.23 17.81
CA VAL A 92 -5.12 17.65 17.69
C VAL A 92 -4.24 18.19 18.82
N VAL A 93 -3.65 17.29 19.60
CA VAL A 93 -2.76 17.64 20.72
C VAL A 93 -1.45 16.91 20.55
N ASN A 94 -0.34 17.64 20.45
CA ASN A 94 1.00 17.05 20.24
C ASN A 94 1.05 16.09 19.04
N ASP A 95 0.45 16.47 17.91
CA ASP A 95 0.32 15.67 16.70
C ASP A 95 -0.56 14.41 16.85
N GLU A 96 -1.19 14.19 17.99
CA GLU A 96 -2.18 13.15 18.19
C GLU A 96 -3.61 13.69 18.02
N VAL A 97 -4.41 12.99 17.21
CA VAL A 97 -5.84 13.30 17.03
C VAL A 97 -6.61 12.73 18.20
N THR A 98 -7.15 13.59 19.03
CA THR A 98 -7.92 13.22 20.22
C THR A 98 -9.43 13.21 19.97
N GLU A 99 -9.92 14.02 19.03
CA GLU A 99 -11.33 14.07 18.65
C GLU A 99 -11.45 14.09 17.13
N ALA A 100 -12.45 13.40 16.61
CA ALA A 100 -12.64 13.27 15.16
C ALA A 100 -14.11 13.09 14.79
N ALA A 101 -14.44 13.50 13.56
CA ALA A 101 -15.72 13.24 12.92
C ALA A 101 -15.53 12.37 11.68
N PHE A 102 -16.48 11.45 11.45
CA PHE A 102 -16.50 10.50 10.36
C PHE A 102 -17.83 10.60 9.62
N CYS A 103 -17.78 10.64 8.29
CA CYS A 103 -18.96 10.70 7.46
C CYS A 103 -18.98 9.50 6.51
N SER A 104 -20.00 8.69 6.57
CA SER A 104 -20.25 7.61 5.62
C SER A 104 -21.45 7.91 4.73
N LYS A 105 -21.48 7.34 3.53
CA LYS A 105 -22.55 7.48 2.57
C LYS A 105 -23.06 6.10 2.19
N GLU A 106 -24.36 5.89 2.37
CA GLU A 106 -25.04 4.68 1.95
C GLU A 106 -26.12 5.01 0.92
N MET A 107 -26.36 4.06 0.01
CA MET A 107 -27.46 4.12 -0.92
C MET A 107 -28.45 3.00 -0.57
N LYS A 108 -29.65 3.36 -0.14
CA LYS A 108 -30.71 2.45 0.17
C LYS A 108 -32.00 2.90 -0.53
N ASP A 109 -32.66 1.98 -1.20
CA ASP A 109 -33.92 2.25 -1.92
C ASP A 109 -33.84 3.40 -2.94
N SER A 110 -32.69 3.57 -3.61
CA SER A 110 -32.35 4.66 -4.54
C SER A 110 -32.20 6.04 -3.91
N GLU A 111 -32.19 6.14 -2.60
CA GLU A 111 -31.93 7.38 -1.85
C GLU A 111 -30.57 7.29 -1.15
N TYR A 112 -29.87 8.43 -1.09
CA TYR A 112 -28.63 8.52 -0.33
C TYR A 112 -28.91 8.91 1.12
N LYS A 113 -28.29 8.16 2.04
CA LYS A 113 -28.23 8.49 3.46
C LYS A 113 -26.79 8.74 3.86
N TYR A 114 -26.59 9.75 4.67
CA TYR A 114 -25.28 10.10 5.23
C TYR A 114 -25.30 9.85 6.72
N THR A 115 -24.34 9.08 7.23
CA THR A 115 -24.18 8.89 8.67
C THR A 115 -22.95 9.67 9.10
N LEU A 116 -23.14 10.64 9.98
CA LEU A 116 -22.09 11.44 10.61
C LEU A 116 -21.90 10.94 12.04
N VAL A 117 -20.69 10.49 12.37
CA VAL A 117 -20.33 10.08 13.72
C VAL A 117 -19.23 11.01 14.23
N ILE A 118 -19.47 11.61 15.41
CA ILE A 118 -18.57 12.57 16.03
C ILE A 118 -18.12 12.01 17.37
N PHE A 119 -16.81 11.88 17.54
CA PHE A 119 -16.20 11.51 18.81
C PHE A 119 -15.58 12.73 19.46
N THR A 120 -16.12 13.10 20.61
CA THR A 120 -15.62 14.18 21.46
C THR A 120 -15.11 13.62 22.79
N ARG A 121 -14.21 14.33 23.44
CA ARG A 121 -13.64 13.94 24.72
C ARG A 121 -13.91 15.02 25.76
N ASP A 122 -14.49 14.66 26.88
CA ASP A 122 -14.75 15.59 27.95
C ASP A 122 -13.50 15.95 28.77
N ASP A 123 -13.65 16.89 29.71
CA ASP A 123 -12.55 17.33 30.61
C ASP A 123 -12.04 16.21 31.53
N ASN A 124 -12.83 15.16 31.76
CA ASN A 124 -12.44 13.98 32.54
C ASN A 124 -11.73 12.92 31.70
N GLY A 125 -11.61 13.13 30.40
CA GLY A 125 -11.00 12.21 29.48
C GLY A 125 -11.93 11.14 28.91
N ILE A 126 -13.25 11.23 29.16
CA ILE A 126 -14.26 10.28 28.70
C ILE A 126 -14.71 10.66 27.30
N TYR A 127 -14.78 9.67 26.40
CA TYR A 127 -15.28 9.82 25.06
C TYR A 127 -16.81 9.75 24.99
N ASN A 128 -17.39 10.62 24.18
CA ASN A 128 -18.79 10.58 23.77
C ASN A 128 -18.85 10.35 22.26
N ALA A 129 -19.82 9.56 21.83
CA ALA A 129 -20.10 9.31 20.41
C ALA A 129 -21.49 9.83 20.08
N ASP A 130 -21.54 10.86 19.24
CA ASP A 130 -22.78 11.42 18.69
C ASP A 130 -22.92 10.95 17.22
N SER A 131 -24.04 10.29 16.91
CA SER A 131 -24.32 9.80 15.57
C SER A 131 -25.56 10.48 15.02
N TYR A 132 -25.48 10.97 13.79
CA TYR A 132 -26.55 11.63 13.06
C TYR A 132 -26.76 10.94 11.71
N VAL A 133 -28.00 10.60 11.40
CA VAL A 133 -28.39 10.10 10.08
C VAL A 133 -29.07 11.24 9.33
N LEU A 134 -28.51 11.62 8.19
CA LEU A 134 -28.97 12.74 7.37
C LEU A 134 -29.49 12.21 6.02
N ASN A 135 -30.51 12.88 5.47
CA ASN A 135 -30.99 12.62 4.12
C ASN A 135 -30.10 13.32 3.06
N GLU A 136 -30.46 13.17 1.78
CA GLU A 136 -29.75 13.82 0.65
C GLU A 136 -29.67 15.34 0.76
N ASN A 137 -30.64 15.96 1.43
CA ASN A 137 -30.69 17.42 1.63
C ASN A 137 -29.95 17.89 2.89
N GLY A 138 -29.30 16.98 3.62
CA GLY A 138 -28.60 17.26 4.86
C GLY A 138 -29.54 17.45 6.07
N MET A 139 -30.82 17.08 5.98
CA MET A 139 -31.73 17.12 7.11
C MET A 139 -31.58 15.87 7.96
N GLU A 140 -31.56 16.05 9.27
CA GLU A 140 -31.51 14.96 10.25
C GLU A 140 -32.79 14.10 10.17
N ILE A 141 -32.57 12.78 10.06
CA ILE A 141 -33.62 11.77 10.09
C ILE A 141 -33.66 11.10 11.47
N ASP A 142 -32.45 10.85 12.02
CA ASP A 142 -32.27 10.14 13.27
C ASP A 142 -30.99 10.61 13.94
N SER A 143 -30.92 10.53 15.27
CA SER A 143 -29.72 10.83 16.04
C SER A 143 -29.65 9.99 17.31
N SER A 144 -28.44 9.68 17.72
CA SER A 144 -28.15 8.99 18.96
C SER A 144 -26.87 9.52 19.59
N SER A 145 -26.82 9.52 20.92
CA SER A 145 -25.64 9.88 21.69
C SER A 145 -25.36 8.81 22.73
N ILE A 146 -24.11 8.42 22.87
CA ILE A 146 -23.69 7.45 23.87
C ILE A 146 -22.38 7.89 24.51
N THR A 147 -22.32 7.80 25.84
CA THR A 147 -21.07 7.97 26.59
C THR A 147 -20.33 6.64 26.61
N LEU A 148 -19.12 6.67 26.10
CA LEU A 148 -18.21 5.52 26.05
C LEU A 148 -17.35 5.45 27.32
N GLY A 149 -16.06 5.51 27.21
CA GLY A 149 -15.07 5.46 28.32
C GLY A 149 -13.82 6.25 27.96
N ASP A 150 -12.74 5.94 28.63
CA ASP A 150 -11.46 6.63 28.52
C ASP A 150 -10.59 6.16 27.33
N ILE A 151 -10.97 5.03 26.71
CA ILE A 151 -10.26 4.49 25.54
C ILE A 151 -10.75 5.14 24.26
N LYS A 152 -9.81 5.55 23.41
CA LYS A 152 -10.10 6.16 22.11
C LYS A 152 -10.83 5.18 21.19
N PRO A 153 -12.08 5.47 20.75
CA PRO A 153 -12.90 4.53 19.98
C PRO A 153 -12.61 4.54 18.48
N PHE A 154 -11.54 5.18 18.07
CA PHE A 154 -11.09 5.26 16.68
C PHE A 154 -9.57 5.27 16.59
N ALA A 155 -9.07 4.91 15.43
CA ALA A 155 -7.65 5.01 15.10
C ALA A 155 -7.46 5.75 13.77
N VAL A 156 -6.41 6.56 13.68
CA VAL A 156 -6.04 7.31 12.48
C VAL A 156 -4.71 6.79 11.98
N TYR A 157 -4.71 6.29 10.75
CA TYR A 157 -3.53 5.80 10.09
C TYR A 157 -2.95 6.89 9.19
N ARG A 158 -1.73 7.32 9.46
CA ARG A 158 -1.02 8.33 8.69
C ARG A 158 0.26 7.75 8.10
N THR A 159 0.71 8.34 7.00
CA THR A 159 2.04 8.05 6.47
C THR A 159 3.13 8.44 7.47
N ALA A 160 4.30 7.78 7.40
CA ALA A 160 5.47 8.16 8.18
C ALA A 160 6.11 9.47 7.72
N GLU A 161 5.63 10.05 6.61
CA GLU A 161 6.10 11.34 6.10
C GLU A 161 5.51 12.48 6.93
N VAL A 162 6.38 13.42 7.31
CA VAL A 162 5.95 14.59 8.09
C VAL A 162 5.13 15.53 7.22
N ASN A 163 3.92 15.86 7.65
CA ASN A 163 3.09 16.86 7.00
C ASN A 163 3.59 18.26 7.32
N ASN A 164 4.33 18.87 6.40
CA ASN A 164 4.81 20.26 6.49
C ASN A 164 3.97 21.26 5.69
N LEU A 165 2.80 20.83 5.18
CA LEU A 165 1.93 21.66 4.35
C LEU A 165 0.85 22.32 5.22
N LYS A 166 0.95 23.61 5.44
CA LYS A 166 -0.05 24.39 6.20
C LYS A 166 -1.48 24.27 5.65
N GLN A 167 -1.62 23.96 4.38
CA GLN A 167 -2.92 23.86 3.69
C GLN A 167 -3.67 22.56 4.00
N MET A 168 -2.97 21.50 4.39
CA MET A 168 -3.62 20.22 4.69
C MET A 168 -4.18 20.13 6.10
N GLY A 169 -3.81 21.06 6.98
CA GLY A 169 -4.24 21.06 8.38
C GLY A 169 -3.49 20.02 9.23
N GLU A 170 -3.58 20.23 10.54
CA GLU A 170 -3.08 19.28 11.53
C GLU A 170 -3.98 18.03 11.58
N GLY A 171 -3.43 16.88 11.97
CA GLY A 171 -4.16 15.61 12.05
C GLY A 171 -4.23 14.83 10.73
N TYR A 172 -3.78 15.40 9.62
CA TYR A 172 -3.63 14.71 8.34
C TYR A 172 -2.17 14.36 8.08
N GLY A 173 -1.91 13.16 7.51
CA GLY A 173 -0.61 12.74 7.01
C GLY A 173 -0.34 13.29 5.60
N LEU A 174 0.93 13.44 5.24
CA LEU A 174 1.33 13.84 3.89
C LEU A 174 1.24 12.62 2.95
N PRO A 175 0.51 12.69 1.81
CA PRO A 175 0.54 11.61 0.82
C PRO A 175 1.97 11.31 0.37
N LYS A 176 2.37 10.05 0.37
CA LYS A 176 3.72 9.65 -0.04
C LYS A 176 4.01 10.01 -1.50
N ILE A 177 2.96 10.03 -2.33
CA ILE A 177 3.04 10.46 -3.73
C ILE A 177 3.25 11.97 -3.92
N TRP A 178 3.05 12.80 -2.88
CA TRP A 178 3.04 14.26 -3.01
C TRP A 178 4.32 14.83 -3.64
N ASN A 179 5.46 14.44 -3.09
CA ASN A 179 6.76 14.90 -3.58
C ASN A 179 7.10 14.35 -4.98
N SER A 180 6.41 13.31 -5.41
CA SER A 180 6.62 12.65 -6.70
C SER A 180 5.67 13.13 -7.80
N ILE A 181 4.72 14.02 -7.52
CA ILE A 181 3.78 14.54 -8.52
C ILE A 181 4.49 15.15 -9.75
N PRO A 182 5.55 15.98 -9.61
CA PRO A 182 6.28 16.50 -10.76
C PRO A 182 6.95 15.39 -11.57
N VAL A 183 7.46 14.35 -10.91
CA VAL A 183 8.10 13.19 -11.56
C VAL A 183 7.08 12.39 -12.37
N PHE A 184 5.89 12.13 -11.80
CA PHE A 184 4.79 11.46 -12.53
C PHE A 184 4.39 12.25 -13.78
N LYS A 185 4.27 13.58 -13.68
CA LYS A 185 4.01 14.44 -14.85
C LYS A 185 5.11 14.34 -15.89
N GLY A 186 6.37 14.26 -15.46
CA GLY A 186 7.50 14.05 -16.37
C GLY A 186 7.43 12.71 -17.11
N ILE A 187 7.08 11.63 -16.40
CA ILE A 187 6.89 10.30 -16.97
C ILE A 187 5.76 10.30 -17.99
N ASP A 188 4.61 10.91 -17.67
CA ASP A 188 3.49 11.01 -18.59
C ASP A 188 3.84 11.83 -19.85
N LEU A 189 4.63 12.91 -19.68
CA LEU A 189 5.12 13.71 -20.80
C LEU A 189 6.06 12.92 -21.70
N ALA A 190 7.03 12.20 -21.12
CA ALA A 190 7.96 11.37 -21.87
C ALA A 190 7.22 10.26 -22.65
N TYR A 191 6.22 9.65 -22.02
CA TYR A 191 5.33 8.68 -22.67
C TYR A 191 4.60 9.28 -23.88
N ASN A 192 3.99 10.46 -23.71
CA ASN A 192 3.28 11.16 -24.77
C ASN A 192 4.22 11.58 -25.92
N ILE A 193 5.45 12.00 -25.62
CA ILE A 193 6.48 12.30 -26.62
C ILE A 193 6.80 11.05 -27.43
N LEU A 194 7.03 9.90 -26.79
CA LEU A 194 7.30 8.65 -27.48
C LEU A 194 6.18 8.28 -28.45
N PHE A 195 4.92 8.32 -28.00
CA PHE A 195 3.78 8.03 -28.87
C PHE A 195 3.63 9.04 -30.01
N SER A 196 3.86 10.33 -29.74
CA SER A 196 3.82 11.36 -30.78
C SER A 196 4.94 11.18 -31.81
N ASP A 197 6.15 10.80 -31.35
CA ASP A 197 7.27 10.53 -32.26
C ASP A 197 7.02 9.28 -33.11
N LEU A 198 6.41 8.25 -32.53
CA LEU A 198 6.02 7.04 -33.25
C LEU A 198 4.90 7.31 -34.29
N ASP A 199 3.87 8.08 -33.90
CA ASP A 199 2.75 8.44 -34.77
C ASP A 199 3.17 9.37 -35.92
N LYS A 200 3.98 10.39 -35.64
CA LYS A 200 4.46 11.38 -36.58
C LYS A 200 5.76 11.00 -37.29
N GLY A 201 6.49 10.01 -36.74
CA GLY A 201 7.75 9.50 -37.25
C GLY A 201 7.59 8.60 -38.48
N GLU A 202 6.39 8.46 -38.99
CA GLU A 202 6.17 7.71 -40.20
C GLU A 202 6.79 8.43 -41.43
N LYS A 203 7.42 7.63 -42.26
CA LYS A 203 8.01 8.12 -43.52
C LYS A 203 6.96 8.80 -44.39
N ILE A 204 7.22 10.05 -44.74
CA ILE A 204 6.36 10.83 -45.65
C ILE A 204 7.12 11.06 -46.95
N ILE A 205 6.45 10.83 -48.07
CA ILE A 205 7.00 11.13 -49.41
C ILE A 205 6.27 12.35 -49.95
N LEU A 206 7.01 13.43 -50.16
CA LEU A 206 6.51 14.65 -50.78
C LEU A 206 6.85 14.60 -52.23
N VAL A 207 5.84 14.65 -53.09
CA VAL A 207 5.97 14.58 -54.55
C VAL A 207 5.52 15.89 -55.16
N ASN A 208 6.29 16.38 -56.15
CA ASN A 208 5.92 17.57 -56.88
C ASN A 208 4.69 17.31 -57.72
N ASP A 209 3.79 18.28 -57.79
CA ASP A 209 2.56 18.28 -58.58
C ASP A 209 2.79 17.88 -60.05
N LEU A 210 3.90 18.32 -60.64
CA LEU A 210 4.29 18.00 -62.02
C LEU A 210 4.46 16.49 -62.28
N LEU A 211 4.69 15.69 -61.27
CA LEU A 211 4.82 14.23 -61.40
C LEU A 211 3.48 13.49 -61.21
N CYS A 212 2.44 14.21 -60.84
CA CYS A 212 1.13 13.62 -60.59
C CYS A 212 0.27 13.62 -61.87
N LYS A 213 -0.43 12.52 -62.13
CA LYS A 213 -1.45 12.45 -63.20
C LYS A 213 -2.81 12.70 -62.55
N TYR A 214 -3.53 13.64 -63.10
CA TYR A 214 -4.87 14.02 -62.68
C TYR A 214 -5.93 13.53 -63.66
N ASP A 215 -7.09 13.21 -63.17
CA ASP A 215 -8.28 12.97 -63.97
C ASP A 215 -8.98 14.30 -64.42
N SER A 216 -10.03 14.20 -65.14
CA SER A 216 -10.85 15.37 -65.62
C SER A 216 -11.52 16.09 -64.39
N SER A 217 -11.52 15.51 -63.23
CA SER A 217 -12.08 16.04 -61.94
C SER A 217 -11.01 16.56 -61.02
N HIS A 218 -9.75 16.70 -61.46
CA HIS A 218 -8.59 17.08 -60.64
C HIS A 218 -8.26 16.13 -59.50
N ASN A 219 -8.68 14.85 -59.59
CA ASN A 219 -8.24 13.82 -58.66
C ASN A 219 -7.00 13.11 -59.21
N ILE A 220 -6.08 12.73 -58.30
CA ILE A 220 -4.89 11.99 -58.69
C ILE A 220 -5.30 10.60 -59.15
N THR A 221 -5.02 10.28 -60.44
CA THR A 221 -5.41 9.01 -61.06
C THR A 221 -4.50 7.84 -60.75
N GLN A 222 -3.32 8.09 -60.17
CA GLN A 222 -2.49 7.02 -59.68
C GLN A 222 -3.05 6.54 -58.36
N SER A 223 -3.44 5.28 -58.32
CA SER A 223 -3.84 4.58 -57.10
C SER A 223 -2.66 4.53 -56.11
N ILE A 224 -2.56 5.57 -55.29
CA ILE A 224 -1.61 5.61 -54.19
C ILE A 224 -2.36 5.04 -53.03
N GLU A 225 -2.24 3.75 -52.84
CA GLU A 225 -2.76 3.03 -51.64
C GLU A 225 -2.09 3.50 -50.34
N ASN A 226 -1.02 4.29 -50.44
CA ASN A 226 -0.28 4.86 -49.34
C ASN A 226 -0.84 6.23 -48.94
N LYS A 227 -1.58 6.28 -47.82
CA LYS A 227 -2.12 7.52 -47.20
C LYS A 227 -1.08 8.57 -46.82
N LYS A 228 0.21 8.36 -47.14
CA LYS A 228 1.38 9.14 -46.67
C LYS A 228 2.11 9.85 -47.82
N LEU A 229 1.49 9.94 -48.99
CA LEU A 229 1.99 10.72 -50.07
C LEU A 229 1.31 12.10 -50.07
N PHE A 230 2.12 13.14 -49.98
CA PHE A 230 1.65 14.52 -50.06
C PHE A 230 2.13 15.15 -51.34
N VAL A 231 1.22 15.89 -52.03
CA VAL A 231 1.54 16.62 -53.25
C VAL A 231 1.88 18.06 -52.85
N LEU A 232 3.06 18.51 -53.26
CA LEU A 232 3.48 19.90 -53.10
C LEU A 232 2.95 20.68 -54.28
N THR A 233 1.96 21.56 -54.06
CA THR A 233 1.43 22.49 -55.06
C THR A 233 2.17 23.82 -54.97
N GLY A 234 2.91 24.20 -55.99
CA GLY A 234 3.64 25.48 -56.03
C GLY A 234 4.23 25.78 -57.38
N GLU A 235 4.09 27.01 -57.82
CA GLU A 235 4.44 27.46 -59.20
C GLU A 235 5.93 27.53 -59.51
N LYS A 236 6.85 27.45 -58.54
CA LYS A 236 8.30 27.56 -58.80
C LYS A 236 9.11 26.74 -57.79
N LEU A 237 9.54 25.56 -58.28
CA LEU A 237 10.73 24.94 -57.69
C LEU A 237 11.98 25.49 -58.40
N PRO A 238 13.07 25.84 -57.68
CA PRO A 238 14.36 26.13 -58.28
C PRO A 238 14.81 24.94 -59.14
N GLU A 239 15.49 25.20 -60.25
CA GLU A 239 15.89 24.20 -61.27
C GLU A 239 16.79 23.06 -60.78
N GLN A 240 17.12 22.99 -59.47
CA GLN A 240 18.04 22.01 -58.87
C GLN A 240 17.46 21.20 -57.71
N GLU A 241 16.17 21.33 -57.35
CA GLU A 241 15.60 20.53 -56.26
C GLU A 241 14.98 19.23 -56.79
N ASN A 242 15.24 18.13 -56.06
CA ASN A 242 14.67 16.83 -56.32
C ASN A 242 13.12 16.92 -56.32
N MET A 243 12.47 16.44 -57.39
CA MET A 243 11.00 16.43 -57.52
C MET A 243 10.29 15.52 -56.50
N ILE A 244 11.07 14.72 -55.75
CA ILE A 244 10.59 13.84 -54.70
C ILE A 244 11.43 14.12 -53.47
N HIS A 245 10.77 14.53 -52.37
CA HIS A 245 11.38 14.70 -51.05
C HIS A 245 10.91 13.62 -50.14
N GLU A 246 11.85 12.87 -49.57
CA GLU A 246 11.59 11.88 -48.54
C GLU A 246 11.82 12.53 -47.20
N TYR A 247 10.77 12.61 -46.37
CA TYR A 247 10.85 13.01 -44.97
C TYR A 247 10.79 11.74 -44.13
N ASN A 248 11.91 11.39 -43.52
CA ASN A 248 12.06 10.24 -42.66
C ASN A 248 12.72 10.70 -41.34
N PRO A 249 11.93 11.23 -40.41
CA PRO A 249 12.46 11.74 -39.17
C PRO A 249 13.06 10.61 -38.30
N GLU A 250 14.16 10.90 -37.63
CA GLU A 250 14.75 10.01 -36.67
C GLU A 250 13.87 9.95 -35.42
N ILE A 251 13.42 8.75 -35.04
CA ILE A 251 12.64 8.54 -33.81
C ILE A 251 13.63 8.53 -32.62
N ARG A 252 13.43 9.43 -31.64
CA ARG A 252 14.32 9.64 -30.49
C ARG A 252 14.13 8.60 -29.39
N ILE A 253 14.08 7.31 -29.75
CA ILE A 253 13.81 6.21 -28.80
C ILE A 253 14.82 6.19 -27.66
N LYS A 254 16.11 6.39 -27.97
CA LYS A 254 17.18 6.36 -26.99
C LYS A 254 17.04 7.49 -25.98
N ASP A 255 16.88 8.73 -26.44
CA ASP A 255 16.77 9.91 -25.59
C ASP A 255 15.53 9.84 -24.67
N VAL A 256 14.42 9.35 -25.22
CA VAL A 256 13.20 9.12 -24.42
C VAL A 256 13.41 8.02 -23.40
N ARG A 257 14.07 6.92 -23.76
CA ARG A 257 14.41 5.85 -22.80
C ARG A 257 15.30 6.36 -21.68
N ASP A 258 16.36 7.07 -21.99
CA ASP A 258 17.29 7.62 -21.00
C ASP A 258 16.57 8.61 -20.06
N THR A 259 15.61 9.38 -20.59
CA THR A 259 14.72 10.26 -19.80
C THR A 259 13.83 9.44 -18.86
N PHE A 260 13.22 8.34 -19.32
CA PHE A 260 12.44 7.44 -18.48
C PHE A 260 13.30 6.87 -17.35
N GLU A 261 14.48 6.35 -17.63
CA GLU A 261 15.37 5.78 -16.62
C GLU A 261 15.71 6.80 -15.54
N PHE A 262 16.04 8.03 -15.93
CA PHE A 262 16.31 9.11 -14.99
C PHE A 262 15.10 9.43 -14.10
N LEU A 263 13.89 9.56 -14.70
CA LEU A 263 12.67 9.85 -13.96
C LEU A 263 12.26 8.69 -13.04
N LEU A 264 12.45 7.45 -13.45
CA LEU A 264 12.19 6.26 -12.62
C LEU A 264 13.18 6.16 -11.45
N SER A 265 14.45 6.54 -11.66
CA SER A 265 15.42 6.64 -10.58
C SER A 265 15.03 7.71 -9.55
N LEU A 266 14.59 8.89 -9.99
CA LEU A 266 14.09 9.94 -9.10
C LEU A 266 12.82 9.49 -8.34
N LEU A 267 11.93 8.78 -9.03
CA LEU A 267 10.74 8.22 -8.41
C LEU A 267 11.10 7.24 -7.28
N SER A 268 12.06 6.36 -7.54
CA SER A 268 12.56 5.39 -6.55
C SER A 268 13.15 6.09 -5.32
N LEU A 269 13.96 7.13 -5.54
CA LEU A 269 14.54 7.95 -4.45
C LEU A 269 13.46 8.66 -3.63
N ASN A 270 12.46 9.26 -4.29
CA ASN A 270 11.38 9.97 -3.61
C ASN A 270 10.54 9.06 -2.71
N PHE A 271 10.42 7.78 -3.08
CA PHE A 271 9.75 6.77 -2.24
C PHE A 271 10.65 6.17 -1.16
N GLY A 272 11.93 6.55 -1.13
CA GLY A 272 12.91 6.04 -0.16
C GLY A 272 13.40 4.61 -0.45
N TYR A 273 13.26 4.13 -1.69
CA TYR A 273 13.64 2.77 -2.09
C TYR A 273 15.03 2.68 -2.76
N GLY A 274 15.88 3.72 -2.57
CA GLY A 274 17.11 3.84 -3.33
C GLY A 274 16.84 4.24 -4.78
N SER A 275 17.86 4.20 -5.65
CA SER A 275 17.74 4.72 -7.02
C SER A 275 17.27 3.70 -8.06
N LYS A 276 17.19 2.41 -7.71
CA LYS A 276 17.06 1.33 -8.70
C LYS A 276 15.73 0.55 -8.65
N LYS A 277 14.80 0.85 -7.74
CA LYS A 277 13.56 0.06 -7.54
C LYS A 277 12.68 0.01 -8.78
N TYR A 278 12.55 1.11 -9.50
CA TYR A 278 11.64 1.25 -10.66
C TYR A 278 12.35 1.33 -12.01
N THR A 279 13.68 1.24 -12.05
CA THR A 279 14.46 1.26 -13.29
C THR A 279 14.36 -0.05 -14.06
N PHE A 280 14.59 0.00 -15.39
CA PHE A 280 14.64 -1.21 -16.23
C PHE A 280 16.01 -1.88 -16.24
N GLU A 281 17.03 -1.24 -15.69
CA GLU A 281 18.37 -1.82 -15.61
C GLU A 281 18.42 -2.91 -14.54
N ASN A 282 18.53 -4.15 -15.00
CA ASN A 282 18.89 -5.27 -14.15
C ASN A 282 20.41 -5.16 -13.82
N SER A 283 20.75 -4.48 -12.74
CA SER A 283 22.09 -4.59 -12.20
C SER A 283 22.29 -6.04 -11.74
N GLN A 284 23.26 -6.73 -12.33
CA GLN A 284 23.68 -8.03 -11.82
C GLN A 284 24.25 -7.83 -10.41
N ILE A 285 23.48 -8.25 -9.42
CA ILE A 285 23.92 -8.27 -8.03
C ILE A 285 24.86 -9.46 -7.90
N GLN A 286 26.15 -9.19 -7.63
CA GLN A 286 27.17 -10.23 -7.62
C GLN A 286 27.36 -10.90 -6.26
N THR A 287 26.96 -10.23 -5.17
CA THR A 287 27.14 -10.73 -3.80
C THR A 287 25.96 -10.44 -2.91
N ALA A 288 25.74 -11.30 -1.89
CA ALA A 288 24.71 -11.09 -0.86
C ALA A 288 24.91 -9.73 -0.11
N THR A 289 26.14 -9.34 0.14
CA THR A 289 26.46 -8.06 0.81
C THR A 289 26.05 -6.87 -0.05
N GLU A 290 26.25 -6.93 -1.36
CA GLU A 290 25.84 -5.87 -2.30
C GLU A 290 24.31 -5.78 -2.38
N TYR A 291 23.63 -6.92 -2.36
CA TYR A 291 22.16 -6.97 -2.30
C TYR A 291 21.61 -6.31 -1.03
N ILE A 292 22.14 -6.68 0.14
CA ILE A 292 21.73 -6.08 1.43
C ILE A 292 22.00 -4.58 1.44
N GLY A 293 23.17 -4.13 0.95
CA GLY A 293 23.49 -2.72 0.84
C GLY A 293 22.55 -1.94 -0.06
N SER A 294 22.15 -2.55 -1.20
CA SER A 294 21.20 -1.91 -2.13
C SER A 294 19.77 -1.81 -1.57
N LYS A 295 19.43 -2.64 -0.57
CA LYS A 295 18.13 -2.67 0.10
C LYS A 295 18.07 -1.84 1.39
N GLN A 296 19.18 -1.29 1.86
CA GLN A 296 19.25 -0.58 3.12
C GLN A 296 18.30 0.63 3.18
N ASP A 297 18.21 1.42 2.12
CA ASP A 297 17.32 2.58 2.05
C ASP A 297 15.85 2.13 2.09
N GLU A 298 15.52 1.07 1.34
CA GLU A 298 14.18 0.47 1.31
C GLU A 298 13.78 -0.02 2.70
N MET A 299 14.67 -0.70 3.43
CA MET A 299 14.42 -1.17 4.79
C MET A 299 14.20 -0.02 5.78
N GLN A 300 14.96 1.07 5.68
CA GLN A 300 14.79 2.22 6.57
C GLN A 300 13.44 2.92 6.35
N ALA A 301 13.05 3.12 5.08
CA ALA A 301 11.75 3.70 4.75
C ALA A 301 10.60 2.80 5.23
N LEU A 302 10.75 1.48 5.07
CA LEU A 302 9.80 0.48 5.49
C LEU A 302 9.61 0.44 7.01
N ASN A 303 10.70 0.42 7.77
CA ASN A 303 10.65 0.37 9.23
C ASN A 303 9.91 1.59 9.83
N ARG A 304 10.09 2.78 9.24
CA ARG A 304 9.33 3.96 9.66
C ARG A 304 7.83 3.79 9.41
N GLN A 305 7.45 3.23 8.28
CA GLN A 305 6.03 3.00 7.95
C GLN A 305 5.44 1.87 8.81
N ARG A 306 6.18 0.79 9.05
CA ARG A 306 5.77 -0.32 9.93
C ARG A 306 5.53 0.15 11.36
N TYR A 307 6.35 1.08 11.86
CA TYR A 307 6.11 1.68 13.17
C TYR A 307 4.74 2.36 13.26
N GLN A 308 4.40 3.20 12.27
CA GLN A 308 3.09 3.85 12.19
C GLN A 308 1.95 2.83 12.06
N THR A 309 2.16 1.79 11.26
CA THR A 309 1.19 0.70 11.09
C THR A 309 0.96 -0.04 12.40
N SER A 310 2.03 -0.34 13.14
CA SER A 310 1.94 -1.04 14.43
C SER A 310 1.16 -0.22 15.46
N GLU A 311 1.44 1.06 15.59
CA GLU A 311 0.71 1.94 16.51
C GLU A 311 -0.78 2.05 16.14
N TYR A 312 -1.09 2.13 14.86
CA TYR A 312 -2.47 2.12 14.37
C TYR A 312 -3.20 0.84 14.76
N ILE A 313 -2.59 -0.33 14.52
CA ILE A 313 -3.16 -1.65 14.86
C ILE A 313 -3.36 -1.81 16.35
N LYS A 314 -2.36 -1.46 17.16
CA LYS A 314 -2.45 -1.52 18.63
C LYS A 314 -3.61 -0.67 19.15
N THR A 315 -3.81 0.51 18.59
CA THR A 315 -4.94 1.39 18.97
C THR A 315 -6.29 0.71 18.66
N ILE A 316 -6.40 0.05 17.51
CA ILE A 316 -7.63 -0.68 17.13
C ILE A 316 -7.89 -1.85 18.08
N ILE A 317 -6.87 -2.66 18.36
CA ILE A 317 -7.03 -3.84 19.21
C ILE A 317 -7.45 -3.42 20.61
N LYS A 318 -6.78 -2.45 21.22
CA LYS A 318 -7.17 -1.91 22.54
C LYS A 318 -8.61 -1.39 22.57
N ALA A 319 -9.03 -0.76 21.50
CA ALA A 319 -10.41 -0.30 21.41
C ALA A 319 -11.39 -1.47 21.26
N ILE A 320 -11.07 -2.52 20.48
CA ILE A 320 -11.89 -3.74 20.39
C ILE A 320 -11.99 -4.41 21.77
N GLU A 321 -10.88 -4.61 22.48
CA GLU A 321 -10.85 -5.18 23.82
C GLU A 321 -11.72 -4.40 24.78
N TRP A 322 -11.63 -3.06 24.74
CA TRP A 322 -12.46 -2.20 25.57
C TRP A 322 -13.95 -2.33 25.25
N PHE A 323 -14.33 -2.37 23.93
CA PHE A 323 -15.72 -2.57 23.53
C PHE A 323 -16.27 -3.92 23.96
N GLU A 324 -15.49 -4.98 23.85
CA GLU A 324 -15.87 -6.34 24.33
C GLU A 324 -16.05 -6.36 25.85
N ASN A 325 -15.13 -5.75 26.61
CA ASN A 325 -15.24 -5.63 28.07
C ASN A 325 -16.48 -4.86 28.47
N ARG A 326 -16.79 -3.76 27.80
CA ARG A 326 -17.89 -2.85 28.14
C ARG A 326 -19.27 -3.41 27.78
N PHE A 327 -19.39 -4.00 26.61
CA PHE A 327 -20.70 -4.39 26.05
C PHE A 327 -20.97 -5.90 26.11
N ASN A 328 -19.94 -6.72 26.03
CA ASN A 328 -20.05 -8.19 26.02
C ASN A 328 -19.61 -8.85 27.34
N ASN A 329 -19.24 -8.06 28.36
CA ASN A 329 -18.75 -8.51 29.65
C ASN A 329 -17.50 -9.43 29.53
N ALA A 330 -16.64 -9.18 28.56
CA ALA A 330 -15.34 -9.79 28.51
C ALA A 330 -14.44 -9.20 29.62
N GLU A 331 -13.35 -9.88 29.95
CA GLU A 331 -12.38 -9.43 30.96
C GLU A 331 -10.97 -9.39 30.35
N TYR A 332 -10.83 -8.72 29.18
CA TYR A 332 -9.57 -8.62 28.46
C TYR A 332 -8.63 -7.60 29.14
N ASP A 333 -7.33 -7.91 29.12
CA ASP A 333 -6.29 -7.01 29.64
C ASP A 333 -5.88 -5.98 28.59
N LEU A 334 -6.32 -4.73 28.75
CA LEU A 334 -6.01 -3.60 27.88
C LEU A 334 -4.53 -3.20 27.85
N ASN A 335 -3.69 -3.76 28.74
CA ASN A 335 -2.27 -3.42 28.85
C ASN A 335 -1.34 -4.54 28.37
N GLN A 336 -1.89 -5.64 27.86
CA GLN A 336 -1.08 -6.74 27.35
C GLN A 336 -0.21 -6.34 26.16
N GLU A 337 0.88 -7.06 25.95
CA GLU A 337 1.76 -6.83 24.80
C GLU A 337 1.10 -7.36 23.53
N ILE A 338 1.04 -6.52 22.49
CA ILE A 338 0.55 -6.86 21.16
C ILE A 338 1.75 -6.94 20.22
N LYS A 339 2.01 -8.14 19.70
CA LYS A 339 3.06 -8.39 18.69
C LYS A 339 2.46 -8.39 17.30
N ILE A 340 3.14 -7.74 16.38
CA ILE A 340 2.73 -7.64 14.99
C ILE A 340 3.90 -8.09 14.13
N ASP A 341 3.71 -9.18 13.41
CA ASP A 341 4.71 -9.76 12.53
C ASP A 341 4.45 -9.33 11.09
N TYR A 342 5.52 -8.95 10.40
CA TYR A 342 5.49 -8.49 9.01
C TYR A 342 6.18 -9.50 8.10
N ASP A 343 5.75 -9.56 6.84
CA ASP A 343 6.44 -10.37 5.84
C ASP A 343 7.77 -9.71 5.43
N ASP A 344 8.85 -10.36 5.79
CA ASP A 344 10.21 -9.95 5.42
C ASP A 344 10.75 -10.70 4.19
N SER A 345 9.96 -11.57 3.59
CA SER A 345 10.39 -12.44 2.48
C SER A 345 10.88 -11.68 1.25
N LEU A 346 10.39 -10.45 1.03
CA LEU A 346 10.81 -9.60 -0.08
C LEU A 346 12.14 -8.85 0.16
N ILE A 347 12.56 -8.76 1.43
CA ILE A 347 13.69 -7.94 1.86
C ILE A 347 14.87 -8.80 2.24
N ILE A 348 14.59 -9.94 2.87
CA ILE A 348 15.59 -10.85 3.41
C ILE A 348 15.58 -12.12 2.55
N ASP A 349 16.71 -12.42 1.95
CA ASP A 349 16.91 -13.70 1.29
C ASP A 349 16.92 -14.82 2.35
N LYS A 350 15.82 -15.57 2.40
CA LYS A 350 15.66 -16.69 3.34
C LYS A 350 16.80 -17.72 3.21
N GLU A 351 17.30 -17.93 1.99
CA GLU A 351 18.43 -18.85 1.77
C GLU A 351 19.69 -18.34 2.47
N THR A 352 20.01 -17.06 2.36
CA THR A 352 21.17 -16.46 3.04
C THR A 352 21.07 -16.57 4.57
N ILE A 353 19.87 -16.39 5.13
CA ILE A 353 19.67 -16.57 6.58
C ILE A 353 19.83 -18.02 6.98
N LEU A 354 19.23 -18.94 6.23
CA LEU A 354 19.35 -20.36 6.51
C LEU A 354 20.80 -20.86 6.38
N GLU A 355 21.54 -20.38 5.37
CA GLU A 355 22.98 -20.66 5.26
C GLU A 355 23.76 -20.13 6.45
N ARG A 356 23.48 -18.91 6.91
CA ARG A 356 24.10 -18.34 8.11
C ARG A 356 23.78 -19.17 9.34
N LYS A 357 22.51 -19.48 9.59
CA LYS A 357 22.09 -20.32 10.72
C LYS A 357 22.74 -21.71 10.68
N ARG A 358 22.83 -22.31 9.48
CA ARG A 358 23.54 -23.56 9.28
C ARG A 358 25.01 -23.44 9.63
N ASN A 359 25.68 -22.38 9.14
CA ASN A 359 27.09 -22.16 9.40
C ASN A 359 27.35 -21.89 10.89
N ASP A 360 26.48 -21.11 11.55
CA ASP A 360 26.56 -20.84 12.98
C ASP A 360 26.36 -22.15 13.79
N ALA A 361 25.37 -22.98 13.43
CA ALA A 361 25.12 -24.27 14.05
C ALA A 361 26.31 -25.21 13.92
N VAL A 362 26.94 -25.26 12.75
CA VAL A 362 28.14 -26.10 12.50
C VAL A 362 29.38 -25.52 13.17
N THR A 363 29.54 -24.19 13.19
CA THR A 363 30.77 -23.54 13.70
C THR A 363 30.81 -23.56 15.23
N PHE A 364 29.68 -23.33 15.88
CA PHE A 364 29.61 -23.25 17.34
C PHE A 364 29.26 -24.58 18.00
N ASP A 365 28.75 -25.55 17.24
CA ASP A 365 28.33 -26.89 17.70
C ASP A 365 27.44 -26.85 18.95
N ILE A 366 26.53 -25.85 19.00
CA ILE A 366 25.57 -25.67 20.08
C ILE A 366 24.24 -26.35 19.70
N PRO A 367 23.74 -27.33 20.49
CA PRO A 367 22.51 -28.06 20.18
C PRO A 367 21.32 -27.15 19.83
N GLN A 368 21.15 -26.07 20.56
CA GLN A 368 20.05 -25.13 20.37
C GLN A 368 20.10 -24.43 19.00
N LEU A 369 21.29 -24.10 18.49
CA LEU A 369 21.45 -23.49 17.18
C LEU A 369 21.08 -24.47 16.05
N THR A 370 21.41 -25.74 16.25
CA THR A 370 21.04 -26.79 15.28
C THR A 370 19.53 -27.03 15.28
N ILE A 371 18.90 -27.04 16.47
CA ILE A 371 17.44 -27.16 16.59
C ILE A 371 16.74 -25.99 15.90
N TRP A 372 17.17 -24.76 16.14
CA TRP A 372 16.62 -23.57 15.46
C TRP A 372 16.81 -23.60 13.95
N TYR A 373 17.98 -24.06 13.48
CA TYR A 373 18.18 -24.27 12.04
C TYR A 373 17.21 -25.30 11.46
N LEU A 374 16.99 -26.43 12.14
CA LEU A 374 16.08 -27.48 11.68
C LEU A 374 14.62 -26.98 11.68
N MET A 375 14.21 -26.24 12.69
CA MET A 375 12.88 -25.62 12.74
C MET A 375 12.64 -24.74 11.54
N ASP A 376 13.55 -23.82 11.24
CA ASP A 376 13.40 -22.87 10.16
C ASP A 376 13.59 -23.48 8.75
N ALA A 377 14.54 -24.42 8.60
CA ALA A 377 14.85 -25.03 7.32
C ALA A 377 13.76 -25.98 6.83
N TYR A 378 13.11 -26.68 7.77
CA TYR A 378 12.14 -27.73 7.45
C TYR A 378 10.74 -27.44 7.99
N ASN A 379 10.52 -26.25 8.57
CA ASN A 379 9.25 -25.82 9.16
C ASN A 379 8.72 -26.81 10.21
N LEU A 380 9.60 -27.26 11.10
CA LEU A 380 9.32 -28.25 12.16
C LEU A 380 8.99 -27.54 13.48
N THR A 381 8.20 -28.20 14.30
CA THR A 381 8.02 -27.79 15.70
C THR A 381 9.30 -28.02 16.51
N GLU A 382 9.45 -27.34 17.65
CA GLU A 382 10.61 -27.50 18.52
C GLU A 382 10.75 -28.96 19.02
N GLU A 383 9.64 -29.64 19.29
CA GLU A 383 9.61 -31.04 19.69
C GLU A 383 10.13 -31.97 18.60
N GLU A 384 9.70 -31.76 17.35
CA GLU A 384 10.15 -32.53 16.19
C GLU A 384 11.62 -32.29 15.89
N ALA A 385 12.06 -31.04 15.88
CA ALA A 385 13.44 -30.66 15.65
C ALA A 385 14.38 -31.25 16.74
N THR A 386 13.94 -31.21 18.01
CA THR A 386 14.67 -31.78 19.13
C THR A 386 14.77 -33.32 19.03
N ARG A 387 13.70 -33.98 18.57
CA ARG A 387 13.70 -35.42 18.34
C ARG A 387 14.71 -35.81 17.26
N ILE A 388 14.68 -35.11 16.11
CA ILE A 388 15.62 -35.35 14.99
C ILE A 388 17.07 -35.12 15.43
N TYR A 389 17.31 -34.07 16.23
CA TYR A 389 18.64 -33.79 16.76
C TYR A 389 19.16 -34.94 17.65
N ARG A 390 18.31 -35.48 18.53
CA ARG A 390 18.67 -36.59 19.44
C ARG A 390 18.87 -37.90 18.70
N GLU A 391 18.09 -38.18 17.66
CA GLU A 391 18.25 -39.40 16.84
C GLU A 391 19.60 -39.44 16.09
N LYS A 392 20.18 -38.28 15.78
CA LYS A 392 21.53 -38.20 15.17
C LYS A 392 22.64 -38.66 16.12
N ASP A 393 22.47 -38.43 17.46
CA ASP A 393 23.48 -38.77 18.45
C ASP A 393 23.32 -40.20 19.00
N THR A 394 22.34 -40.98 18.55
CA THR A 394 22.20 -42.38 18.90
C THR A 394 23.09 -43.20 17.92
N PRO A 395 24.16 -43.86 18.42
CA PRO A 395 24.96 -44.75 17.54
C PRO A 395 24.06 -45.85 16.98
N GLU A 396 24.13 -46.13 15.68
CA GLU A 396 23.58 -47.35 15.11
C GLU A 396 24.25 -48.51 15.84
N ASP A 397 23.47 -49.29 16.62
CA ASP A 397 23.91 -50.55 17.18
C ASP A 397 24.37 -51.40 16.02
N GLU A 398 25.68 -51.73 16.00
CA GLU A 398 26.25 -52.77 15.15
C GLU A 398 25.44 -54.05 15.42
N THR A 399 24.56 -54.40 14.48
CA THR A 399 23.98 -55.75 14.47
C THR A 399 25.11 -56.71 14.23
N ASP A 400 25.52 -57.39 15.30
CA ASP A 400 26.36 -58.60 15.26
C ASP A 400 25.83 -59.58 14.19
N GLU A 401 26.54 -59.70 13.11
CA GLU A 401 26.51 -60.92 12.30
C GLU A 401 27.37 -61.96 13.02
N ASP A 402 26.75 -62.84 13.81
CA ASP A 402 27.26 -64.14 14.17
C ASP A 402 26.14 -65.17 14.02
N GLU A 403 26.13 -65.89 12.89
CA GLU A 403 26.08 -67.37 12.70
C GLU A 403 25.69 -67.70 11.26
#